data_50e14bbad881f944bd56e68c15fd40d6
#
_entry.id   50e14bbad881f944bd56e68c15fd40d6
#
_cell.length_a   1.000
_cell.length_b   1.000
_cell.length_c   1.000
_cell.angle_alpha   90.00
_cell.angle_beta   90.00
_cell.angle_gamma   90.00
#
_symmetry.space_group_name_H-M   'P 1'
#
loop_
_entity.id
_entity.type
_entity.pdbx_description
1 polymer ?
#
loop_
_entity_poly.entity_id
_entity_poly.type
_entity_poly.pdbx_seq_one_letter_code
_entity_poly.pdbx_strand_id
1 'polypeptide(L)'
;MSEIEEIVQGVLAGDRRSIAKAITVIENNPEKAHRIIASIYPHTGKAHVIGVTGPGGSGKSTLIEKVIREYRRRGKTVGVVAVDPTSPFTGGAFLGDRIRMQELSVDEGVFIRSMATRNYLGGIARATKDAVKVLDASGRDVVIVETVGAGQSEVEIIKVAQTIVVVFAPGLGDEIQAIKAGVMEIGDIFVVNKADRENVDKSVMDIRAMLQLSNKEQAWTPPVLKTIALTGDGVAKLIEKIEEHRRFLEREAGREKAREKAETELVEAIKEKVASLMIEELEKEGEFESYLQKILRREIDPMSAAEKILKKKLGGC
;
A
#
# COMPACT_ATOMS: atom_id res chain seq x y z
N MET A 1 0.86 -25.39 21.76
CA MET A 1 0.45 -24.37 20.74
C MET A 1 1.17 -24.66 19.44
N SER A 2 0.52 -24.49 18.32
CA SER A 2 1.20 -24.55 17.02
C SER A 2 2.05 -23.31 16.81
N GLU A 3 3.06 -23.39 15.93
CA GLU A 3 3.90 -22.23 15.58
C GLU A 3 3.07 -21.01 15.15
N ILE A 4 1.95 -21.23 14.45
CA ILE A 4 1.05 -20.17 14.00
C ILE A 4 0.32 -19.53 15.18
N GLU A 5 -0.16 -20.33 16.11
CA GLU A 5 -0.83 -19.81 17.32
C GLU A 5 0.11 -18.94 18.17
N GLU A 6 1.38 -19.35 18.32
CA GLU A 6 2.39 -18.54 19.02
C GLU A 6 2.63 -17.20 18.32
N ILE A 7 2.76 -17.21 16.98
CA ILE A 7 2.92 -15.99 16.20
C ILE A 7 1.71 -15.08 16.37
N VAL A 8 0.48 -15.61 16.26
CA VAL A 8 -0.76 -14.85 16.39
C VAL A 8 -0.87 -14.21 17.77
N GLN A 9 -0.66 -14.99 18.86
CA GLN A 9 -0.69 -14.46 20.22
C GLN A 9 0.36 -13.35 20.43
N GLY A 10 1.57 -13.55 19.94
CA GLY A 10 2.61 -12.53 20.01
C GLY A 10 2.27 -11.27 19.22
N VAL A 11 1.66 -11.39 18.02
CA VAL A 11 1.18 -10.24 17.25
C VAL A 11 0.13 -9.46 18.04
N LEU A 12 -0.87 -10.14 18.61
CA LEU A 12 -1.94 -9.51 19.39
C LEU A 12 -1.42 -8.86 20.68
N ALA A 13 -0.32 -9.38 21.24
CA ALA A 13 0.38 -8.78 22.37
C ALA A 13 1.31 -7.61 21.97
N GLY A 14 1.46 -7.31 20.68
CA GLY A 14 2.34 -6.25 20.19
C GLY A 14 3.83 -6.61 20.21
N ASP A 15 4.19 -7.91 20.37
CA ASP A 15 5.58 -8.36 20.40
C ASP A 15 6.28 -8.15 19.05
N ARG A 16 7.37 -7.38 19.07
CA ARG A 16 8.12 -6.99 17.87
C ARG A 16 8.67 -8.19 17.07
N ARG A 17 9.08 -9.26 17.77
CA ARG A 17 9.64 -10.45 17.12
C ARG A 17 8.56 -11.23 16.41
N SER A 18 7.40 -11.38 17.04
CA SER A 18 6.23 -12.05 16.47
C SER A 18 5.66 -11.28 15.29
N ILE A 19 5.59 -9.95 15.35
CA ILE A 19 5.22 -9.08 14.24
C ILE A 19 6.17 -9.28 13.06
N ALA A 20 7.48 -9.24 13.29
CA ALA A 20 8.48 -9.44 12.25
C ALA A 20 8.39 -10.84 11.63
N LYS A 21 8.19 -11.89 12.46
CA LYS A 21 8.04 -13.28 12.02
C LYS A 21 6.76 -13.46 11.20
N ALA A 22 5.64 -12.89 11.65
CA ALA A 22 4.37 -12.92 10.92
C ALA A 22 4.51 -12.33 9.52
N ILE A 23 5.09 -11.12 9.40
CA ILE A 23 5.30 -10.48 8.10
C ILE A 23 6.22 -11.32 7.21
N THR A 24 7.30 -11.91 7.76
CA THR A 24 8.19 -12.79 7.01
C THR A 24 7.48 -14.04 6.50
N VAL A 25 6.59 -14.63 7.30
CA VAL A 25 5.78 -15.79 6.87
C VAL A 25 4.81 -15.38 5.76
N ILE A 26 4.19 -14.20 5.86
CA ILE A 26 3.28 -13.65 4.86
C ILE A 26 3.98 -13.45 3.51
N GLU A 27 5.23 -12.97 3.52
CA GLU A 27 6.03 -12.78 2.31
C GLU A 27 6.43 -14.09 1.62
N ASN A 28 6.57 -15.19 2.36
CA ASN A 28 7.21 -16.40 1.85
C ASN A 28 6.31 -17.65 1.80
N ASN A 29 5.19 -17.67 2.49
CA ASN A 29 4.33 -18.85 2.58
C ASN A 29 2.83 -18.48 2.55
N PRO A 30 2.18 -18.59 1.37
CA PRO A 30 0.79 -18.20 1.19
C PRO A 30 -0.20 -18.96 2.07
N GLU A 31 0.01 -20.26 2.32
CA GLU A 31 -0.89 -21.07 3.14
C GLU A 31 -0.85 -20.67 4.61
N LYS A 32 0.36 -20.53 5.16
CA LYS A 32 0.55 -20.05 6.54
C LYS A 32 0.08 -18.61 6.69
N ALA A 33 0.30 -17.75 5.67
CA ALA A 33 -0.19 -16.38 5.62
C ALA A 33 -1.70 -16.32 5.80
N HIS A 34 -2.45 -17.12 5.02
CA HIS A 34 -3.91 -17.17 5.14
C HIS A 34 -4.37 -17.52 6.56
N ARG A 35 -3.74 -18.51 7.20
CA ARG A 35 -4.09 -18.91 8.58
C ARG A 35 -3.80 -17.82 9.60
N ILE A 36 -2.65 -17.13 9.48
CA ILE A 36 -2.31 -16.00 10.35
C ILE A 36 -3.34 -14.88 10.17
N ILE A 37 -3.59 -14.47 8.92
CA ILE A 37 -4.51 -13.36 8.62
C ILE A 37 -5.92 -13.69 9.10
N ALA A 38 -6.44 -14.88 8.84
CA ALA A 38 -7.77 -15.28 9.31
C ALA A 38 -7.90 -15.16 10.83
N SER A 39 -6.83 -15.51 11.59
CA SER A 39 -6.83 -15.45 13.05
C SER A 39 -6.75 -14.02 13.60
N ILE A 40 -6.00 -13.12 12.95
CA ILE A 40 -5.85 -11.72 13.44
C ILE A 40 -6.91 -10.79 12.88
N TYR A 41 -7.62 -11.16 11.80
CA TYR A 41 -8.57 -10.28 11.10
C TYR A 41 -9.65 -9.66 12.02
N PRO A 42 -10.25 -10.38 12.98
CA PRO A 42 -11.21 -9.80 13.92
C PRO A 42 -10.65 -8.68 14.81
N HIS A 43 -9.33 -8.55 14.89
CA HIS A 43 -8.63 -7.56 15.72
C HIS A 43 -8.14 -6.34 14.91
N THR A 44 -8.39 -6.32 13.59
CA THR A 44 -8.04 -5.23 12.67
C THR A 44 -9.12 -4.16 12.58
N GLY A 45 -8.87 -3.09 11.82
CA GLY A 45 -9.82 -2.00 11.54
C GLY A 45 -9.74 -0.83 12.52
N LYS A 46 -8.70 -0.75 13.36
CA LYS A 46 -8.49 0.31 14.35
C LYS A 46 -7.45 1.33 13.91
N ALA A 47 -6.40 0.87 13.24
CA ALA A 47 -5.33 1.73 12.75
C ALA A 47 -5.82 2.63 11.60
N HIS A 48 -5.35 3.87 11.58
CA HIS A 48 -5.49 4.72 10.40
C HIS A 48 -4.36 4.42 9.41
N VAL A 49 -4.70 3.93 8.23
CA VAL A 49 -3.73 3.56 7.20
C VAL A 49 -3.50 4.73 6.25
N ILE A 50 -2.28 5.26 6.27
CA ILE A 50 -1.86 6.43 5.48
C ILE A 50 -0.91 5.96 4.39
N GLY A 51 -1.26 6.21 3.14
CA GLY A 51 -0.38 5.99 1.99
C GLY A 51 0.40 7.25 1.66
N VAL A 52 1.71 7.15 1.50
CA VAL A 52 2.56 8.26 1.07
C VAL A 52 3.22 7.90 -0.25
N THR A 53 2.91 8.67 -1.27
CA THR A 53 3.40 8.47 -2.64
C THR A 53 3.89 9.77 -3.27
N GLY A 54 4.45 9.70 -4.48
CA GLY A 54 4.95 10.85 -5.23
C GLY A 54 6.32 10.57 -5.85
N PRO A 55 6.83 11.45 -6.71
CA PRO A 55 8.04 11.24 -7.48
C PRO A 55 9.28 10.97 -6.63
N GLY A 56 10.26 10.33 -7.23
CA GLY A 56 11.60 10.16 -6.65
C GLY A 56 12.20 11.52 -6.26
N GLY A 57 12.94 11.57 -5.16
CA GLY A 57 13.56 12.83 -4.73
C GLY A 57 12.62 13.89 -4.16
N SER A 58 11.30 13.71 -4.08
CA SER A 58 10.38 14.67 -3.45
C SER A 58 10.56 14.79 -1.93
N GLY A 59 11.27 13.84 -1.30
CA GLY A 59 11.57 13.87 0.14
C GLY A 59 10.55 13.14 0.99
N LYS A 60 9.85 12.12 0.44
CA LYS A 60 8.86 11.28 1.13
C LYS A 60 9.41 10.69 2.43
N SER A 61 10.50 9.95 2.37
CA SER A 61 11.08 9.26 3.53
C SER A 61 11.48 10.24 4.65
N THR A 62 12.03 11.43 4.28
CA THR A 62 12.33 12.49 5.26
C THR A 62 11.06 13.08 5.87
N LEU A 63 10.01 13.26 5.06
CA LEU A 63 8.72 13.74 5.55
C LEU A 63 8.07 12.72 6.49
N ILE A 64 8.11 11.43 6.10
CA ILE A 64 7.58 10.33 6.91
C ILE A 64 8.29 10.28 8.28
N GLU A 65 9.61 10.44 8.33
CA GLU A 65 10.34 10.51 9.60
C GLU A 65 9.76 11.59 10.53
N LYS A 66 9.53 12.80 10.02
CA LYS A 66 8.94 13.90 10.82
C LYS A 66 7.50 13.62 11.21
N VAL A 67 6.71 13.03 10.31
CA VAL A 67 5.33 12.60 10.60
C VAL A 67 5.32 11.56 11.73
N ILE A 68 6.20 10.56 11.71
CA ILE A 68 6.32 9.56 12.78
C ILE A 68 6.64 10.24 14.11
N ARG A 69 7.68 11.10 14.15
CA ARG A 69 8.07 11.84 15.36
C ARG A 69 6.92 12.67 15.93
N GLU A 70 6.15 13.31 15.07
CA GLU A 70 5.00 14.11 15.52
C GLU A 70 3.86 13.25 16.03
N TYR A 71 3.54 12.10 15.40
CA TYR A 71 2.58 11.14 15.94
C TYR A 71 3.05 10.57 17.29
N ARG A 72 4.34 10.23 17.42
CA ARG A 72 4.92 9.78 18.69
C ARG A 72 4.82 10.85 19.77
N ARG A 73 5.08 12.13 19.46
CA ARG A 73 4.88 13.25 20.37
C ARG A 73 3.43 13.40 20.86
N ARG A 74 2.47 12.99 20.01
CA ARG A 74 1.03 12.93 20.35
C ARG A 74 0.64 11.62 21.07
N GLY A 75 1.59 10.81 21.49
CA GLY A 75 1.37 9.56 22.20
C GLY A 75 0.87 8.40 21.34
N LYS A 76 0.89 8.53 20.00
CA LYS A 76 0.42 7.51 19.06
C LYS A 76 1.53 6.53 18.70
N THR A 77 1.17 5.26 18.55
CA THR A 77 2.05 4.20 18.02
C THR A 77 1.97 4.12 16.51
N VAL A 78 3.12 3.90 15.85
CA VAL A 78 3.22 3.95 14.39
C VAL A 78 3.86 2.69 13.81
N GLY A 79 3.20 2.08 12.85
CA GLY A 79 3.78 1.05 11.97
C GLY A 79 4.16 1.67 10.63
N VAL A 80 5.26 1.23 10.04
CA VAL A 80 5.70 1.67 8.70
C VAL A 80 5.97 0.45 7.83
N VAL A 81 5.38 0.45 6.64
CA VAL A 81 5.67 -0.50 5.57
C VAL A 81 6.26 0.29 4.40
N ALA A 82 7.56 0.18 4.21
CA ALA A 82 8.26 0.77 3.06
C ALA A 82 8.32 -0.28 1.94
N VAL A 83 7.69 0.03 0.80
CA VAL A 83 7.63 -0.87 -0.36
C VAL A 83 8.67 -0.40 -1.37
N ASP A 84 9.79 -1.13 -1.45
CA ASP A 84 10.89 -0.82 -2.35
C ASP A 84 10.87 -1.67 -3.62
N PRO A 85 11.31 -1.16 -4.77
CA PRO A 85 11.53 -2.00 -5.94
C PRO A 85 12.54 -3.08 -5.61
N THR A 86 12.28 -4.29 -6.11
CA THR A 86 13.20 -5.41 -5.93
C THR A 86 14.54 -5.09 -6.59
N SER A 87 15.64 -5.18 -5.83
CA SER A 87 16.98 -5.08 -6.40
C SER A 87 17.20 -6.22 -7.40
N PRO A 88 17.55 -5.92 -8.67
CA PRO A 88 17.80 -6.97 -9.66
C PRO A 88 18.99 -7.86 -9.31
N PHE A 89 19.86 -7.41 -8.39
CA PHE A 89 21.08 -8.13 -8.00
C PHE A 89 20.92 -8.96 -6.72
N THR A 90 20.14 -8.51 -5.74
CA THR A 90 20.03 -9.15 -4.43
C THR A 90 18.66 -9.74 -4.15
N GLY A 91 17.65 -9.43 -4.97
CA GLY A 91 16.25 -9.84 -4.75
C GLY A 91 15.61 -9.24 -3.48
N GLY A 92 16.31 -8.32 -2.79
CA GLY A 92 15.85 -7.65 -1.57
C GLY A 92 15.54 -6.16 -1.78
N ALA A 93 14.99 -5.50 -0.76
CA ALA A 93 14.72 -4.07 -0.77
C ALA A 93 16.04 -3.24 -0.75
N PHE A 94 16.04 -2.06 -1.36
CA PHE A 94 17.18 -1.14 -1.34
C PHE A 94 17.50 -0.66 0.09
N LEU A 95 18.77 -0.75 0.50
CA LEU A 95 19.22 -0.46 1.88
C LEU A 95 19.19 1.04 2.25
N GLY A 96 19.09 1.95 1.29
CA GLY A 96 19.30 3.39 1.51
C GLY A 96 18.33 4.05 2.50
N ASP A 97 17.09 3.62 2.56
CA ASP A 97 16.08 4.23 3.45
C ASP A 97 16.16 3.72 4.89
N ARG A 98 16.74 2.53 5.11
CA ARG A 98 16.93 1.98 6.46
C ARG A 98 17.85 2.84 7.34
N ILE A 99 18.90 3.42 6.76
CA ILE A 99 19.88 4.21 7.51
C ILE A 99 19.24 5.47 8.11
N ARG A 100 18.34 6.12 7.37
CA ARG A 100 17.66 7.35 7.80
C ARG A 100 16.63 7.11 8.92
N MET A 101 16.07 5.91 9.01
CA MET A 101 15.06 5.56 10.01
C MET A 101 15.64 4.74 11.18
N GLN A 102 16.98 4.55 11.27
CA GLN A 102 17.61 3.77 12.34
C GLN A 102 17.29 4.32 13.74
N GLU A 103 17.32 5.64 13.91
CA GLU A 103 16.98 6.26 15.19
C GLU A 103 15.53 5.98 15.64
N LEU A 104 14.61 5.84 14.70
CA LEU A 104 13.21 5.53 15.00
C LEU A 104 13.01 4.04 15.33
N SER A 105 13.92 3.19 14.89
CA SER A 105 13.80 1.74 15.12
C SER A 105 14.01 1.34 16.59
N VAL A 106 14.62 2.19 17.41
CA VAL A 106 14.80 1.96 18.85
C VAL A 106 13.58 2.41 19.68
N ASP A 107 12.68 3.21 19.10
CA ASP A 107 11.43 3.59 19.77
C ASP A 107 10.47 2.39 19.80
N GLU A 108 10.06 1.96 20.99
CA GLU A 108 9.13 0.83 21.17
C GLU A 108 7.76 1.07 20.54
N GLY A 109 7.33 2.32 20.45
CA GLY A 109 6.10 2.73 19.79
C GLY A 109 6.16 2.77 18.27
N VAL A 110 7.34 2.49 17.67
CA VAL A 110 7.54 2.50 16.20
C VAL A 110 7.96 1.12 15.72
N PHE A 111 7.32 0.63 14.67
CA PHE A 111 7.71 -0.59 13.96
C PHE A 111 7.92 -0.28 12.48
N ILE A 112 9.07 -0.65 11.92
CA ILE A 112 9.41 -0.38 10.52
C ILE A 112 9.75 -1.69 9.81
N ARG A 113 9.14 -1.92 8.65
CA ARG A 113 9.40 -3.04 7.76
C ARG A 113 9.59 -2.56 6.33
N SER A 114 10.74 -2.88 5.72
CA SER A 114 10.92 -2.76 4.28
C SER A 114 10.51 -4.06 3.60
N MET A 115 9.71 -3.96 2.55
CA MET A 115 9.24 -5.07 1.74
C MET A 115 9.68 -4.86 0.30
N ALA A 116 10.12 -5.94 -0.36
CA ALA A 116 10.52 -5.88 -1.76
C ALA A 116 9.33 -6.18 -2.68
N THR A 117 9.27 -5.46 -3.81
CA THR A 117 8.33 -5.78 -4.89
C THR A 117 8.80 -7.05 -5.60
N ARG A 118 8.33 -8.22 -5.17
CA ARG A 118 8.62 -9.47 -5.88
C ARG A 118 7.67 -9.59 -7.08
N ASN A 119 8.18 -10.04 -8.25
CA ASN A 119 7.44 -10.19 -9.53
C ASN A 119 6.34 -11.28 -9.50
N TYR A 120 5.52 -11.34 -8.48
CA TYR A 120 4.34 -12.20 -8.45
C TYR A 120 3.15 -11.44 -9.04
N LEU A 121 2.43 -12.06 -9.97
CA LEU A 121 1.12 -11.61 -10.45
C LEU A 121 0.22 -11.26 -9.25
N GLY A 122 -0.02 -9.97 -8.99
CA GLY A 122 -0.78 -9.47 -7.84
C GLY A 122 -0.01 -9.39 -6.50
N GLY A 123 1.28 -9.75 -6.45
CA GLY A 123 2.00 -10.07 -5.21
C GLY A 123 2.30 -8.92 -4.24
N ILE A 124 2.62 -7.71 -4.72
CA ILE A 124 2.96 -6.59 -3.83
C ILE A 124 1.74 -6.16 -3.02
N ALA A 125 0.63 -5.96 -3.71
CA ALA A 125 -0.59 -5.49 -3.07
C ALA A 125 -1.04 -6.44 -1.96
N ARG A 126 -0.95 -7.76 -2.15
CA ARG A 126 -1.38 -8.75 -1.14
C ARG A 126 -0.49 -8.77 0.09
N ALA A 127 0.82 -8.98 -0.06
CA ALA A 127 1.74 -9.05 1.09
C ALA A 127 1.76 -7.73 1.87
N THR A 128 1.68 -6.58 1.18
CA THR A 128 1.59 -5.26 1.80
C THR A 128 0.27 -5.08 2.56
N LYS A 129 -0.87 -5.47 1.97
CA LYS A 129 -2.18 -5.46 2.65
C LYS A 129 -2.15 -6.31 3.92
N ASP A 130 -1.56 -7.49 3.83
CA ASP A 130 -1.49 -8.42 4.95
C ASP A 130 -0.50 -7.94 6.03
N ALA A 131 0.63 -7.32 5.66
CA ALA A 131 1.53 -6.68 6.61
C ALA A 131 0.86 -5.50 7.35
N VAL A 132 0.05 -4.69 6.65
CA VAL A 132 -0.77 -3.64 7.28
C VAL A 132 -1.74 -4.23 8.29
N LYS A 133 -2.44 -5.35 7.97
CA LYS A 133 -3.34 -6.03 8.91
C LYS A 133 -2.60 -6.55 10.15
N VAL A 134 -1.37 -7.06 9.99
CA VAL A 134 -0.54 -7.49 11.14
C VAL A 134 -0.21 -6.30 12.04
N LEU A 135 0.17 -5.16 11.46
CA LEU A 135 0.48 -3.95 12.24
C LEU A 135 -0.75 -3.39 12.94
N ASP A 136 -1.90 -3.37 12.28
CA ASP A 136 -3.17 -2.95 12.85
C ASP A 136 -3.58 -3.86 14.03
N ALA A 137 -3.59 -5.18 13.82
CA ALA A 137 -3.91 -6.17 14.87
C ALA A 137 -2.92 -6.13 16.05
N SER A 138 -1.69 -5.67 15.82
CA SER A 138 -0.68 -5.49 16.87
C SER A 138 -0.89 -4.23 17.73
N GLY A 139 -1.98 -3.48 17.50
CA GLY A 139 -2.34 -2.30 18.30
C GLY A 139 -1.63 -1.01 17.87
N ARG A 140 -1.14 -0.90 16.62
CA ARG A 140 -0.63 0.36 16.10
C ARG A 140 -1.79 1.32 15.80
N ASP A 141 -1.69 2.58 16.27
CA ASP A 141 -2.71 3.61 16.02
C ASP A 141 -2.71 4.08 14.57
N VAL A 142 -1.51 4.14 13.97
CA VAL A 142 -1.29 4.62 12.61
C VAL A 142 -0.38 3.64 11.87
N VAL A 143 -0.72 3.32 10.62
CA VAL A 143 0.13 2.56 9.72
C VAL A 143 0.45 3.40 8.50
N ILE A 144 1.73 3.67 8.24
CA ILE A 144 2.19 4.42 7.08
C ILE A 144 2.71 3.43 6.04
N VAL A 145 2.20 3.51 4.82
CA VAL A 145 2.69 2.75 3.66
C VAL A 145 3.40 3.72 2.73
N GLU A 146 4.71 3.55 2.56
CA GLU A 146 5.52 4.33 1.64
C GLU A 146 5.74 3.55 0.34
N THR A 147 5.47 4.18 -0.80
CA THR A 147 5.87 3.65 -2.11
C THR A 147 7.08 4.41 -2.65
N VAL A 148 8.01 3.67 -3.24
CA VAL A 148 9.12 4.30 -3.97
C VAL A 148 8.59 4.75 -5.33
N GLY A 149 8.66 6.04 -5.60
CA GLY A 149 8.10 6.72 -6.77
C GLY A 149 8.61 6.21 -8.13
N ALA A 150 8.23 4.99 -8.49
CA ALA A 150 8.63 4.31 -9.71
C ALA A 150 7.41 3.66 -10.40
N GLY A 151 6.48 4.48 -10.91
CA GLY A 151 5.46 4.03 -11.85
C GLY A 151 4.22 3.36 -11.22
N GLN A 152 3.85 2.17 -11.66
CA GLN A 152 2.55 1.51 -11.34
C GLN A 152 2.28 1.24 -9.85
N SER A 153 3.31 1.15 -9.02
CA SER A 153 3.17 0.97 -7.56
C SER A 153 2.46 2.15 -6.87
N GLU A 154 2.49 3.33 -7.49
CA GLU A 154 1.84 4.53 -6.96
C GLU A 154 0.32 4.40 -6.96
N VAL A 155 -0.26 3.73 -7.94
CA VAL A 155 -1.72 3.51 -8.04
C VAL A 155 -2.17 2.37 -7.11
N GLU A 156 -1.34 1.38 -6.85
CA GLU A 156 -1.69 0.26 -5.97
C GLU A 156 -1.84 0.65 -4.49
N ILE A 157 -1.29 1.79 -4.09
CA ILE A 157 -1.45 2.32 -2.73
C ILE A 157 -2.92 2.57 -2.36
N ILE A 158 -3.79 2.86 -3.36
CA ILE A 158 -5.24 3.03 -3.18
C ILE A 158 -5.86 1.78 -2.56
N LYS A 159 -5.37 0.61 -2.93
CA LYS A 159 -5.92 -0.67 -2.48
C LYS A 159 -5.64 -0.93 -1.00
N VAL A 160 -4.67 -0.20 -0.42
CA VAL A 160 -4.19 -0.43 0.94
C VAL A 160 -4.57 0.73 1.86
N ALA A 161 -4.31 1.96 1.44
CA ALA A 161 -4.47 3.16 2.28
C ALA A 161 -5.93 3.62 2.41
N GLN A 162 -6.20 4.33 3.51
CA GLN A 162 -7.45 5.05 3.76
C GLN A 162 -7.31 6.54 3.44
N THR A 163 -6.11 7.09 3.68
CA THR A 163 -5.76 8.47 3.33
C THR A 163 -4.49 8.46 2.49
N ILE A 164 -4.51 9.09 1.33
CA ILE A 164 -3.37 9.14 0.42
C ILE A 164 -2.77 10.55 0.42
N VAL A 165 -1.51 10.63 0.83
CA VAL A 165 -0.70 11.85 0.81
C VAL A 165 0.23 11.80 -0.39
N VAL A 166 0.05 12.72 -1.33
CA VAL A 166 0.91 12.86 -2.52
C VAL A 166 1.93 13.95 -2.28
N VAL A 167 3.21 13.60 -2.36
CA VAL A 167 4.32 14.50 -2.04
C VAL A 167 5.06 14.92 -3.30
N PHE A 168 5.07 16.22 -3.58
CA PHE A 168 5.84 16.88 -4.64
C PHE A 168 6.98 17.71 -4.09
N ALA A 169 7.88 18.17 -4.96
CA ALA A 169 8.88 19.19 -4.65
C ALA A 169 8.99 20.19 -5.80
N PRO A 170 9.39 21.45 -5.54
CA PRO A 170 9.64 22.43 -6.60
C PRO A 170 10.74 21.98 -7.55
N GLY A 171 10.58 22.27 -8.85
CA GLY A 171 11.57 21.93 -9.87
C GLY A 171 11.38 20.57 -10.56
N LEU A 172 10.36 19.81 -10.20
CA LEU A 172 10.00 18.51 -10.82
C LEU A 172 8.93 18.70 -11.93
N GLY A 173 9.01 19.76 -12.73
CA GLY A 173 7.97 20.16 -13.69
C GLY A 173 7.63 19.08 -14.75
N ASP A 174 8.62 18.39 -15.28
CA ASP A 174 8.43 17.32 -16.27
C ASP A 174 7.88 16.05 -15.63
N GLU A 175 8.29 15.76 -14.37
CA GLU A 175 7.77 14.63 -13.60
C GLU A 175 6.33 14.86 -13.15
N ILE A 176 5.94 16.11 -12.83
CA ILE A 176 4.52 16.48 -12.58
C ILE A 176 3.68 16.19 -13.83
N GLN A 177 4.23 16.36 -15.02
CA GLN A 177 3.54 16.03 -16.27
C GLN A 177 3.45 14.52 -16.52
N ALA A 178 4.45 13.75 -16.17
CA ALA A 178 4.46 12.28 -16.32
C ALA A 178 3.53 11.58 -15.30
N ILE A 179 3.35 12.17 -14.13
CA ILE A 179 2.46 11.66 -13.04
C ILE A 179 0.98 12.00 -13.30
N LYS A 180 0.68 12.80 -14.34
CA LYS A 180 -0.61 13.48 -14.59
C LYS A 180 -1.86 12.63 -14.58
N ALA A 181 -1.85 11.34 -14.90
CA ALA A 181 -3.10 10.63 -15.16
C ALA A 181 -3.68 9.84 -13.97
N GLY A 182 -2.84 9.34 -13.06
CA GLY A 182 -3.32 8.43 -12.01
C GLY A 182 -3.22 9.00 -10.58
N VAL A 183 -2.09 9.63 -10.26
CA VAL A 183 -1.79 10.05 -8.88
C VAL A 183 -2.60 11.27 -8.45
N MET A 184 -2.97 12.16 -9.40
CA MET A 184 -3.83 13.32 -9.11
C MET A 184 -5.28 12.94 -8.80
N GLU A 185 -5.73 11.80 -9.34
CA GLU A 185 -7.10 11.30 -9.12
C GLU A 185 -7.26 10.58 -7.77
N ILE A 186 -6.15 10.12 -7.18
CA ILE A 186 -6.16 9.27 -5.98
C ILE A 186 -5.77 10.00 -4.71
N GLY A 187 -5.16 11.19 -4.81
CA GLY A 187 -4.64 11.94 -3.68
C GLY A 187 -5.74 12.58 -2.84
N ASP A 188 -5.75 12.29 -1.55
CA ASP A 188 -6.64 12.95 -0.59
C ASP A 188 -6.01 14.21 0.00
N ILE A 189 -4.67 14.28 0.04
CA ILE A 189 -3.90 15.44 0.53
C ILE A 189 -2.67 15.60 -0.36
N PHE A 190 -2.41 16.82 -0.82
CA PHE A 190 -1.24 17.16 -1.63
C PHE A 190 -0.24 17.98 -0.82
N VAL A 191 1.03 17.60 -0.89
CA VAL A 191 2.12 18.25 -0.17
C VAL A 191 3.18 18.72 -1.15
N VAL A 192 3.51 20.00 -1.14
CA VAL A 192 4.70 20.54 -1.79
C VAL A 192 5.78 20.63 -0.71
N ASN A 193 6.65 19.64 -0.68
CA ASN A 193 7.79 19.57 0.23
C ASN A 193 8.95 20.42 -0.31
N LYS A 194 9.99 20.64 0.53
CA LYS A 194 11.12 21.53 0.23
C LYS A 194 10.64 22.96 -0.07
N ALA A 195 9.70 23.46 0.76
CA ALA A 195 9.08 24.76 0.58
C ALA A 195 10.03 25.95 0.87
N ASP A 196 11.26 25.66 1.25
CA ASP A 196 12.40 26.57 1.32
C ASP A 196 13.03 26.91 -0.04
N ARG A 197 12.65 26.16 -1.10
CA ARG A 197 13.17 26.38 -2.45
C ARG A 197 12.35 27.39 -3.23
N GLU A 198 12.99 27.99 -4.23
CA GLU A 198 12.32 28.86 -5.20
C GLU A 198 11.20 28.12 -5.96
N ASN A 199 10.21 28.89 -6.46
CA ASN A 199 9.07 28.39 -7.23
C ASN A 199 8.08 27.46 -6.48
N VAL A 200 8.13 27.40 -5.15
CA VAL A 200 7.17 26.64 -4.36
C VAL A 200 5.73 27.11 -4.58
N ASP A 201 5.51 28.44 -4.64
CA ASP A 201 4.18 29.02 -4.88
C ASP A 201 3.62 28.66 -6.23
N LYS A 202 4.47 28.66 -7.26
CA LYS A 202 4.10 28.20 -8.61
C LYS A 202 3.65 26.74 -8.57
N SER A 203 4.42 25.84 -7.93
CA SER A 203 4.06 24.43 -7.80
C SER A 203 2.72 24.24 -7.08
N VAL A 204 2.45 25.01 -6.03
CA VAL A 204 1.14 24.98 -5.35
C VAL A 204 0.01 25.44 -6.25
N MET A 205 0.23 26.51 -7.05
CA MET A 205 -0.78 27.02 -8.00
C MET A 205 -1.06 25.99 -9.10
N ASP A 206 -0.02 25.38 -9.66
CA ASP A 206 -0.14 24.37 -10.71
C ASP A 206 -0.95 23.15 -10.23
N ILE A 207 -0.66 22.62 -9.02
CA ILE A 207 -1.41 21.52 -8.42
C ILE A 207 -2.89 21.90 -8.19
N ARG A 208 -3.15 23.11 -7.65
CA ARG A 208 -4.53 23.60 -7.44
C ARG A 208 -5.30 23.73 -8.75
N ALA A 209 -4.66 24.26 -9.80
CA ALA A 209 -5.27 24.37 -11.13
C ALA A 209 -5.62 22.98 -11.69
N MET A 210 -4.74 22.00 -11.55
CA MET A 210 -5.01 20.62 -11.98
C MET A 210 -6.17 19.99 -11.21
N LEU A 211 -6.26 20.19 -9.90
CA LEU A 211 -7.37 19.69 -9.08
C LEU A 211 -8.71 20.32 -9.48
N GLN A 212 -8.72 21.60 -9.85
CA GLN A 212 -9.93 22.28 -10.36
C GLN A 212 -10.38 21.76 -11.72
N LEU A 213 -9.46 21.31 -12.57
CA LEU A 213 -9.79 20.74 -13.89
C LEU A 213 -10.41 19.35 -13.81
N SER A 214 -10.19 18.61 -12.73
CA SER A 214 -10.75 17.25 -12.55
C SER A 214 -12.24 17.18 -12.27
N ASN A 215 -12.97 18.30 -12.25
CA ASN A 215 -14.44 18.52 -12.26
C ASN A 215 -15.33 17.40 -11.68
N LYS A 216 -14.86 16.64 -10.69
CA LYS A 216 -15.72 15.73 -9.94
C LYS A 216 -16.27 16.49 -8.74
N GLU A 217 -17.59 16.54 -8.58
CA GLU A 217 -18.21 16.88 -7.31
C GLU A 217 -17.73 15.88 -6.26
N GLN A 218 -16.63 16.23 -5.60
CA GLN A 218 -16.03 15.38 -4.56
C GLN A 218 -16.55 15.85 -3.20
N ALA A 219 -17.06 14.92 -2.42
CA ALA A 219 -17.45 15.19 -1.03
C ALA A 219 -16.28 15.64 -0.14
N TRP A 220 -15.03 15.36 -0.57
CA TRP A 220 -13.79 15.82 0.03
C TRP A 220 -13.00 16.66 -0.97
N THR A 221 -12.64 17.89 -0.58
CA THR A 221 -11.75 18.76 -1.38
C THR A 221 -10.31 18.57 -0.91
N PRO A 222 -9.41 17.99 -1.73
CA PRO A 222 -8.03 17.74 -1.32
C PRO A 222 -7.28 19.04 -1.01
N PRO A 223 -6.73 19.23 0.20
CA PRO A 223 -5.90 20.39 0.52
C PRO A 223 -4.51 20.27 -0.13
N VAL A 224 -3.92 21.43 -0.48
CA VAL A 224 -2.54 21.55 -0.93
C VAL A 224 -1.74 22.28 0.15
N LEU A 225 -0.76 21.61 0.74
CA LEU A 225 0.04 22.06 1.86
C LEU A 225 1.50 22.26 1.45
N LYS A 226 2.20 23.13 2.17
CA LYS A 226 3.65 23.31 2.06
C LYS A 226 4.33 22.69 3.27
N THR A 227 5.47 22.01 3.06
CA THR A 227 6.30 21.47 4.14
C THR A 227 7.78 21.67 3.86
N ILE A 228 8.56 21.74 4.93
CA ILE A 228 10.02 21.63 4.89
C ILE A 228 10.39 20.45 5.77
N ALA A 229 10.48 19.27 5.16
CA ALA A 229 10.69 18.02 5.90
C ALA A 229 12.00 18.03 6.72
N LEU A 230 13.01 18.79 6.33
CA LEU A 230 14.27 18.89 7.09
C LEU A 230 14.06 19.53 8.46
N THR A 231 13.32 20.63 8.54
CA THR A 231 13.04 21.34 9.79
C THR A 231 11.81 20.83 10.52
N GLY A 232 10.87 20.23 9.78
CA GLY A 232 9.56 19.78 10.28
C GLY A 232 8.46 20.83 10.10
N ASP A 233 8.76 21.97 9.46
CA ASP A 233 7.76 23.00 9.21
C ASP A 233 6.63 22.46 8.35
N GLY A 234 5.38 22.79 8.71
CA GLY A 234 4.17 22.35 8.04
C GLY A 234 3.71 20.92 8.41
N VAL A 235 4.53 20.10 9.10
CA VAL A 235 4.19 18.70 9.45
C VAL A 235 3.00 18.63 10.41
N ALA A 236 2.93 19.49 11.42
CA ALA A 236 1.81 19.54 12.35
C ALA A 236 0.48 19.77 11.60
N LYS A 237 0.48 20.73 10.64
CA LYS A 237 -0.68 21.02 9.80
C LYS A 237 -1.04 19.86 8.86
N LEU A 238 -0.04 19.14 8.34
CA LEU A 238 -0.26 17.94 7.55
C LEU A 238 -1.02 16.90 8.39
N ILE A 239 -0.58 16.61 9.61
CA ILE A 239 -1.25 15.67 10.50
C ILE A 239 -2.67 16.11 10.83
N GLU A 240 -2.91 17.42 11.08
CA GLU A 240 -4.26 17.95 11.30
C GLU A 240 -5.18 17.63 10.10
N LYS A 241 -4.70 17.78 8.88
CA LYS A 241 -5.47 17.44 7.66
C LYS A 241 -5.66 15.94 7.46
N ILE A 242 -4.68 15.12 7.85
CA ILE A 242 -4.83 13.67 7.86
C ILE A 242 -5.93 13.24 8.85
N GLU A 243 -5.93 13.79 10.06
CA GLU A 243 -6.96 13.51 11.07
C GLU A 243 -8.34 14.09 10.68
N GLU A 244 -8.37 15.19 9.96
CA GLU A 244 -9.61 15.76 9.39
C GLU A 244 -10.20 14.82 8.32
N HIS A 245 -9.36 14.29 7.43
CA HIS A 245 -9.77 13.31 6.42
C HIS A 245 -10.21 11.97 7.08
N ARG A 246 -9.52 11.50 8.12
CA ARG A 246 -9.96 10.35 8.89
C ARG A 246 -11.38 10.53 9.41
N ARG A 247 -11.67 11.68 10.06
CA ARG A 247 -13.02 12.00 10.56
C ARG A 247 -14.06 12.11 9.46
N PHE A 248 -13.66 12.56 8.27
CA PHE A 248 -14.51 12.57 7.08
C PHE A 248 -14.87 11.14 6.66
N LEU A 249 -13.90 10.21 6.65
CA LEU A 249 -14.12 8.80 6.31
C LEU A 249 -15.01 8.05 7.32
N GLU A 250 -15.10 8.50 8.55
CA GLU A 250 -15.97 7.91 9.59
C GLU A 250 -17.47 8.28 9.39
N ARG A 251 -17.79 9.23 8.51
CA ARG A 251 -19.16 9.64 8.17
C ARG A 251 -19.78 8.72 7.11
N GLU A 252 -21.07 8.97 6.75
CA GLU A 252 -21.79 8.12 5.78
C GLU A 252 -21.08 7.93 4.44
N ALA A 253 -20.54 8.99 3.85
CA ALA A 253 -19.78 8.91 2.60
C ALA A 253 -18.54 8.00 2.68
N GLY A 254 -17.91 7.90 3.86
CA GLY A 254 -16.81 6.99 4.11
C GLY A 254 -17.25 5.54 4.25
N ARG A 255 -18.43 5.28 4.81
CA ARG A 255 -18.98 3.91 4.94
C ARG A 255 -19.29 3.30 3.57
N GLU A 256 -19.81 4.10 2.64
CA GLU A 256 -20.05 3.65 1.27
C GLU A 256 -18.74 3.28 0.56
N LYS A 257 -17.72 4.13 0.63
CA LYS A 257 -16.37 3.82 0.12
C LYS A 257 -15.76 2.57 0.78
N ALA A 258 -15.95 2.39 2.08
CA ALA A 258 -15.46 1.20 2.79
C ALA A 258 -16.17 -0.07 2.31
N ARG A 259 -17.47 0.00 2.01
CA ARG A 259 -18.25 -1.11 1.43
C ARG A 259 -17.76 -1.47 0.04
N GLU A 260 -17.61 -0.48 -0.85
CA GLU A 260 -17.09 -0.68 -2.20
C GLU A 260 -15.68 -1.30 -2.18
N LYS A 261 -14.82 -0.83 -1.25
CA LYS A 261 -13.48 -1.41 -1.05
C LYS A 261 -13.55 -2.86 -0.60
N ALA A 262 -14.40 -3.19 0.38
CA ALA A 262 -14.59 -4.55 0.86
C ALA A 262 -15.15 -5.47 -0.24
N GLU A 263 -16.08 -4.98 -1.05
CA GLU A 263 -16.62 -5.71 -2.21
C GLU A 263 -15.54 -6.00 -3.25
N THR A 264 -14.75 -4.99 -3.59
CA THR A 264 -13.60 -5.14 -4.51
C THR A 264 -12.58 -6.15 -3.97
N GLU A 265 -12.24 -6.09 -2.67
CA GLU A 265 -11.32 -7.03 -2.04
C GLU A 265 -11.87 -8.46 -2.06
N LEU A 266 -13.16 -8.65 -1.81
CA LEU A 266 -13.81 -9.96 -1.86
C LEU A 266 -13.78 -10.53 -3.28
N VAL A 267 -14.12 -9.72 -4.30
CA VAL A 267 -14.10 -10.14 -5.70
C VAL A 267 -12.68 -10.50 -6.15
N GLU A 268 -11.66 -9.70 -5.77
CA GLU A 268 -10.26 -10.02 -6.05
C GLU A 268 -9.84 -11.34 -5.39
N ALA A 269 -10.19 -11.55 -4.11
CA ALA A 269 -9.88 -12.78 -3.38
C ALA A 269 -10.53 -14.03 -4.02
N ILE A 270 -11.79 -13.90 -4.47
CA ILE A 270 -12.49 -14.99 -5.19
C ILE A 270 -11.77 -15.31 -6.50
N LYS A 271 -11.42 -14.28 -7.30
CA LYS A 271 -10.70 -14.46 -8.57
C LYS A 271 -9.37 -15.16 -8.38
N GLU A 272 -8.57 -14.72 -7.41
CA GLU A 272 -7.27 -15.33 -7.08
C GLU A 272 -7.44 -16.80 -6.63
N LYS A 273 -8.39 -17.06 -5.73
CA LYS A 273 -8.59 -18.40 -5.20
C LYS A 273 -9.10 -19.38 -6.25
N VAL A 274 -10.05 -18.95 -7.08
CA VAL A 274 -10.58 -19.76 -8.18
C VAL A 274 -9.48 -20.03 -9.21
N ALA A 275 -8.72 -19.00 -9.60
CA ALA A 275 -7.61 -19.16 -10.55
C ALA A 275 -6.55 -20.15 -10.03
N SER A 276 -6.14 -20.00 -8.76
CA SER A 276 -5.16 -20.91 -8.13
C SER A 276 -5.64 -22.35 -8.13
N LEU A 277 -6.87 -22.61 -7.68
CA LEU A 277 -7.45 -23.95 -7.64
C LEU A 277 -7.56 -24.58 -9.04
N MET A 278 -7.97 -23.79 -10.04
CA MET A 278 -8.08 -24.26 -11.42
C MET A 278 -6.72 -24.60 -12.03
N ILE A 279 -5.71 -23.74 -11.79
CA ILE A 279 -4.36 -23.99 -12.30
C ILE A 279 -3.77 -25.25 -11.66
N GLU A 280 -3.85 -25.38 -10.33
CA GLU A 280 -3.37 -26.58 -9.61
C GLU A 280 -4.02 -27.88 -10.12
N GLU A 281 -5.31 -27.84 -10.42
CA GLU A 281 -6.03 -28.99 -10.95
C GLU A 281 -5.57 -29.33 -12.37
N LEU A 282 -5.46 -28.33 -13.24
CA LEU A 282 -4.97 -28.49 -14.61
C LEU A 282 -3.53 -29.00 -14.67
N GLU A 283 -2.67 -28.54 -13.75
CA GLU A 283 -1.28 -29.02 -13.65
C GLU A 283 -1.24 -30.49 -13.22
N LYS A 284 -2.03 -30.89 -12.21
CA LYS A 284 -2.14 -32.29 -11.77
C LYS A 284 -2.62 -33.24 -12.87
N GLU A 285 -3.51 -32.80 -13.73
CA GLU A 285 -4.02 -33.55 -14.87
C GLU A 285 -3.13 -33.49 -16.11
N GLY A 286 -2.06 -32.65 -16.10
CA GLY A 286 -1.20 -32.41 -17.26
C GLY A 286 -1.85 -31.60 -18.39
N GLU A 287 -3.07 -31.11 -18.17
CA GLU A 287 -3.82 -30.34 -19.17
C GLU A 287 -3.26 -28.93 -19.37
N PHE A 288 -2.70 -28.32 -18.34
CA PHE A 288 -2.12 -26.98 -18.42
C PHE A 288 -1.05 -26.91 -19.51
N GLU A 289 -0.10 -27.85 -19.51
CA GLU A 289 0.95 -27.93 -20.51
C GLU A 289 0.39 -28.21 -21.90
N SER A 290 -0.65 -29.04 -22.02
CA SER A 290 -1.31 -29.31 -23.28
C SER A 290 -1.92 -28.06 -23.92
N TYR A 291 -2.61 -27.23 -23.12
CA TYR A 291 -3.13 -25.94 -23.60
C TYR A 291 -2.03 -24.95 -23.91
N LEU A 292 -0.96 -24.90 -23.13
CA LEU A 292 0.20 -24.04 -23.38
C LEU A 292 0.85 -24.36 -24.75
N GLN A 293 1.02 -25.66 -25.07
CA GLN A 293 1.55 -26.09 -26.37
C GLN A 293 0.65 -25.68 -27.55
N LYS A 294 -0.68 -25.79 -27.39
CA LYS A 294 -1.63 -25.33 -28.42
C LYS A 294 -1.56 -23.82 -28.64
N ILE A 295 -1.40 -23.04 -27.56
CA ILE A 295 -1.23 -21.59 -27.63
C ILE A 295 0.08 -21.23 -28.33
N LEU A 296 1.18 -21.89 -27.98
CA LEU A 296 2.49 -21.67 -28.61
C LEU A 296 2.46 -22.00 -30.13
N ARG A 297 1.70 -23.03 -30.54
CA ARG A 297 1.48 -23.39 -31.95
C ARG A 297 0.42 -22.53 -32.64
N ARG A 298 -0.17 -21.55 -31.93
CA ARG A 298 -1.25 -20.70 -32.42
C ARG A 298 -2.51 -21.45 -32.87
N GLU A 299 -2.75 -22.62 -32.35
CA GLU A 299 -3.96 -23.44 -32.59
C GLU A 299 -5.17 -22.92 -31.82
N ILE A 300 -4.94 -22.22 -30.72
CA ILE A 300 -5.96 -21.58 -29.89
C ILE A 300 -5.39 -20.34 -29.23
N ASP A 301 -6.19 -19.30 -29.05
CA ASP A 301 -5.81 -18.13 -28.26
C ASP A 301 -6.05 -18.36 -26.76
N PRO A 302 -5.37 -17.59 -25.87
CA PRO A 302 -5.48 -17.78 -24.41
C PRO A 302 -6.90 -17.64 -23.87
N MET A 303 -7.73 -16.74 -24.42
CA MET A 303 -9.09 -16.53 -23.94
C MET A 303 -10.00 -17.71 -24.31
N SER A 304 -9.93 -18.18 -25.54
CA SER A 304 -10.66 -19.38 -25.99
C SER A 304 -10.22 -20.64 -25.24
N ALA A 305 -8.93 -20.73 -24.87
CA ALA A 305 -8.45 -21.81 -24.01
C ALA A 305 -9.09 -21.73 -22.62
N ALA A 306 -9.08 -20.56 -21.99
CA ALA A 306 -9.72 -20.33 -20.69
C ALA A 306 -11.21 -20.67 -20.71
N GLU A 307 -11.96 -20.25 -21.74
CA GLU A 307 -13.38 -20.59 -21.87
C GLU A 307 -13.62 -22.08 -21.98
N LYS A 308 -12.79 -22.82 -22.75
CA LYS A 308 -12.90 -24.28 -22.86
C LYS A 308 -12.62 -24.97 -21.54
N ILE A 309 -11.61 -24.51 -20.80
CA ILE A 309 -11.28 -25.01 -19.48
C ILE A 309 -12.46 -24.82 -18.53
N LEU A 310 -12.99 -23.59 -18.45
CA LEU A 310 -14.10 -23.25 -17.58
C LEU A 310 -15.36 -24.05 -17.92
N LYS A 311 -15.72 -24.19 -19.20
CA LYS A 311 -16.84 -25.04 -19.63
C LYS A 311 -16.66 -26.51 -19.24
N LYS A 312 -15.44 -27.03 -19.36
CA LYS A 312 -15.13 -28.40 -18.99
C LYS A 312 -15.23 -28.65 -17.49
N LYS A 313 -14.70 -27.73 -16.68
CA LYS A 313 -14.56 -27.92 -15.22
C LYS A 313 -15.79 -27.50 -14.42
N LEU A 314 -16.50 -26.47 -14.86
CA LEU A 314 -17.68 -25.95 -14.16
C LEU A 314 -19.00 -26.59 -14.66
N GLY A 315 -18.95 -27.52 -15.65
CA GLY A 315 -20.13 -28.20 -16.16
C GLY A 315 -21.13 -27.20 -16.72
N GLY A 316 -20.92 -26.72 -17.94
CA GLY A 316 -21.83 -25.92 -18.75
C GLY A 316 -22.89 -25.11 -17.99
N CYS A 317 -22.59 -23.87 -17.65
CA CYS A 317 -23.62 -22.84 -17.52
C CYS A 317 -24.01 -22.34 -18.90
#